data_8eaf85f6362e8c2a165554c772d3bbcc
#
_entry.id   8eaf85f6362e8c2a165554c772d3bbcc
#
_cell.length_a   1.000
_cell.length_b   1.000
_cell.length_c   1.000
_cell.angle_alpha   90.00
_cell.angle_beta   90.00
_cell.angle_gamma   90.00
#
_symmetry.space_group_name_H-M   'P 1'
#
loop_
_entity.id
_entity.type
_entity.pdbx_description
1 polymer ?
#
loop_
_entity_poly.entity_id
_entity_poly.type
_entity_poly.pdbx_seq_one_letter_code
_entity_poly.pdbx_strand_id
1 'polypeptide(L)'
;MNTPTPSPVLSVDNLSVSFRRGDIWQKVVRNISFTLNPGETLAIVGESGSGKSVTAMAIMRLLSSRNSRTEGSVSLGGRSLLALPEEEMRRIRGAEVAMIFQEPMTSLNPAFTIGHQIAEVFIHHQGLSKREAKRQAIALLEKVRIPHAAQRYDEYPHQFSGGMRQRAMIAMALALRPKLLIADEPTTALDVTIQGQILDLIKTLQAENNTAVLFITHDMGVVAE
;
A
#
# COMPACT_ATOMS: atom_id res chain seq x y z
N MET A 1 9.80 -25.75 -25.37
CA MET A 1 10.65 -25.02 -24.43
C MET A 1 9.74 -24.50 -23.35
N ASN A 2 9.76 -25.10 -22.13
CA ASN A 2 8.98 -24.60 -21.01
C ASN A 2 9.62 -23.31 -20.55
N THR A 3 9.02 -22.16 -20.83
CA THR A 3 9.33 -20.92 -20.14
C THR A 3 9.04 -21.13 -18.67
N PRO A 4 10.01 -20.93 -17.76
CA PRO A 4 9.76 -21.07 -16.33
C PRO A 4 8.66 -20.07 -15.95
N THR A 5 7.58 -20.56 -15.36
CA THR A 5 6.53 -19.70 -14.80
C THR A 5 7.21 -18.77 -13.79
N PRO A 6 7.06 -17.45 -13.92
CA PRO A 6 7.69 -16.53 -12.98
C PRO A 6 7.21 -16.83 -11.56
N SER A 7 8.15 -16.87 -10.63
CA SER A 7 7.79 -17.07 -9.21
C SER A 7 6.92 -15.90 -8.74
N PRO A 8 5.80 -16.16 -8.04
CA PRO A 8 4.89 -15.12 -7.61
C PRO A 8 5.59 -14.14 -6.65
N VAL A 9 5.25 -12.85 -6.77
CA VAL A 9 5.67 -11.81 -5.83
C VAL A 9 5.02 -12.03 -4.47
N LEU A 10 3.69 -12.30 -4.48
CA LEU A 10 2.91 -12.60 -3.29
C LEU A 10 2.27 -13.97 -3.43
N SER A 11 2.39 -14.79 -2.39
CA SER A 11 1.62 -16.03 -2.26
C SER A 11 0.95 -16.03 -0.89
N VAL A 12 -0.36 -16.20 -0.90
CA VAL A 12 -1.21 -16.33 0.28
C VAL A 12 -1.84 -17.71 0.24
N ASP A 13 -1.68 -18.50 1.30
CA ASP A 13 -2.23 -19.85 1.37
C ASP A 13 -2.97 -20.08 2.69
N ASN A 14 -4.25 -20.47 2.58
CA ASN A 14 -5.15 -20.77 3.69
C ASN A 14 -5.21 -19.68 4.78
N LEU A 15 -5.04 -18.40 4.39
CA LEU A 15 -5.04 -17.28 5.30
C LEU A 15 -6.39 -17.14 6.00
N SER A 16 -6.35 -17.17 7.32
CA SER A 16 -7.50 -16.91 8.18
C SER A 16 -7.14 -15.88 9.23
N VAL A 17 -8.08 -15.00 9.55
CA VAL A 17 -7.91 -13.99 10.59
C VAL A 17 -9.08 -14.01 11.55
N SER A 18 -8.78 -14.06 12.83
CA SER A 18 -9.77 -14.00 13.91
C SER A 18 -9.47 -12.85 14.86
N PHE A 19 -10.51 -12.18 15.35
CA PHE A 19 -10.41 -11.16 16.39
C PHE A 19 -11.03 -11.65 17.69
N ARG A 20 -10.43 -11.23 18.81
CA ARG A 20 -10.97 -11.48 20.13
C ARG A 20 -12.11 -10.52 20.45
N ARG A 21 -13.27 -11.08 20.77
CA ARG A 21 -14.45 -10.33 21.21
C ARG A 21 -14.91 -10.90 22.57
N GLY A 22 -14.50 -10.26 23.65
CA GLY A 22 -14.62 -10.83 24.99
C GLY A 22 -13.76 -12.09 25.10
N ASP A 23 -14.39 -13.22 25.43
CA ASP A 23 -13.73 -14.53 25.55
C ASP A 23 -13.82 -15.40 24.27
N ILE A 24 -14.43 -14.89 23.21
CA ILE A 24 -14.66 -15.62 21.96
C ILE A 24 -13.74 -15.09 20.86
N TRP A 25 -13.22 -16.00 20.05
CA TRP A 25 -12.50 -15.67 18.82
C TRP A 25 -13.45 -15.73 17.62
N GLN A 26 -13.70 -14.58 17.00
CA GLN A 26 -14.55 -14.45 15.83
C GLN A 26 -13.68 -14.42 14.56
N LYS A 27 -13.85 -15.45 13.70
CA LYS A 27 -13.14 -15.53 12.41
C LYS A 27 -13.78 -14.58 11.39
N VAL A 28 -13.01 -13.61 10.92
CA VAL A 28 -13.42 -12.56 9.94
C VAL A 28 -12.94 -12.91 8.54
N VAL A 29 -11.71 -13.43 8.38
CA VAL A 29 -11.20 -13.95 7.12
C VAL A 29 -11.09 -15.47 7.25
N ARG A 30 -11.53 -16.21 6.22
CA ARG A 30 -11.66 -17.67 6.27
C ARG A 30 -11.00 -18.33 5.08
N ASN A 31 -9.82 -18.96 5.31
CA ASN A 31 -9.13 -19.86 4.36
C ASN A 31 -9.02 -19.30 2.94
N ILE A 32 -8.55 -18.06 2.79
CA ILE A 32 -8.33 -17.48 1.47
C ILE A 32 -6.95 -17.87 0.95
N SER A 33 -6.88 -18.19 -0.35
CA SER A 33 -5.63 -18.51 -1.04
C SER A 33 -5.60 -17.83 -2.41
N PHE A 34 -4.49 -17.18 -2.73
CA PHE A 34 -4.24 -16.57 -4.04
C PHE A 34 -2.75 -16.30 -4.22
N THR A 35 -2.36 -16.09 -5.48
CA THR A 35 -1.00 -15.67 -5.85
C THR A 35 -1.06 -14.43 -6.72
N LEU A 36 0.01 -13.67 -6.73
CA LEU A 36 0.15 -12.45 -7.54
C LEU A 36 1.54 -12.39 -8.13
N ASN A 37 1.62 -12.26 -9.46
CA ASN A 37 2.86 -12.24 -10.21
C ASN A 37 3.42 -10.82 -10.37
N PRO A 38 4.70 -10.64 -10.75
CA PRO A 38 5.25 -9.31 -11.03
C PRO A 38 4.44 -8.60 -12.12
N GLY A 39 4.13 -7.31 -11.90
CA GLY A 39 3.37 -6.49 -12.85
C GLY A 39 1.87 -6.84 -12.98
N GLU A 40 1.39 -7.85 -12.27
CA GLU A 40 -0.02 -8.25 -12.26
C GLU A 40 -0.84 -7.37 -11.31
N THR A 41 -2.13 -7.16 -11.64
CA THR A 41 -3.12 -6.60 -10.72
C THR A 41 -4.14 -7.66 -10.36
N LEU A 42 -4.30 -7.91 -9.07
CA LEU A 42 -5.36 -8.76 -8.51
C LEU A 42 -6.35 -7.90 -7.73
N ALA A 43 -7.62 -7.95 -8.10
CA ALA A 43 -8.67 -7.24 -7.37
C ALA A 43 -9.36 -8.13 -6.35
N ILE A 44 -9.49 -7.64 -5.12
CA ILE A 44 -10.36 -8.21 -4.09
C ILE A 44 -11.60 -7.33 -3.98
N VAL A 45 -12.75 -7.88 -4.34
CA VAL A 45 -14.02 -7.15 -4.35
C VAL A 45 -14.98 -7.74 -3.32
N GLY A 46 -15.80 -6.89 -2.71
CA GLY A 46 -16.83 -7.33 -1.76
C GLY A 46 -17.42 -6.16 -0.97
N GLU A 47 -18.50 -6.44 -0.26
CA GLU A 47 -19.19 -5.44 0.56
C GLU A 47 -18.33 -4.92 1.73
N SER A 48 -18.71 -3.77 2.29
CA SER A 48 -18.08 -3.26 3.50
C SER A 48 -18.20 -4.28 4.64
N GLY A 49 -17.12 -4.47 5.40
CA GLY A 49 -17.07 -5.44 6.49
C GLY A 49 -16.79 -6.90 6.06
N SER A 50 -16.62 -7.21 4.77
CA SER A 50 -16.31 -8.57 4.30
C SER A 50 -14.89 -9.07 4.62
N GLY A 51 -14.03 -8.25 5.24
CA GLY A 51 -12.68 -8.65 5.64
C GLY A 51 -11.55 -8.26 4.67
N LYS A 52 -11.82 -7.49 3.61
CA LYS A 52 -10.84 -7.06 2.61
C LYS A 52 -9.65 -6.32 3.22
N SER A 53 -9.92 -5.22 3.92
CA SER A 53 -8.87 -4.43 4.59
C SER A 53 -8.15 -5.22 5.70
N VAL A 54 -8.88 -6.14 6.36
CA VAL A 54 -8.28 -7.06 7.35
C VAL A 54 -7.27 -7.98 6.68
N THR A 55 -7.56 -8.46 5.47
CA THR A 55 -6.63 -9.26 4.67
C THR A 55 -5.36 -8.48 4.33
N ALA A 56 -5.51 -7.23 3.86
CA ALA A 56 -4.38 -6.34 3.60
C ALA A 56 -3.51 -6.11 4.85
N MET A 57 -4.15 -5.79 5.98
CA MET A 57 -3.47 -5.58 7.26
C MET A 57 -2.77 -6.86 7.76
N ALA A 58 -3.35 -8.04 7.52
CA ALA A 58 -2.73 -9.32 7.88
C ALA A 58 -1.46 -9.58 7.03
N ILE A 59 -1.51 -9.34 5.72
CA ILE A 59 -0.34 -9.44 4.83
C ILE A 59 0.77 -8.50 5.30
N MET A 60 0.42 -7.24 5.63
CA MET A 60 1.35 -6.23 6.15
C MET A 60 1.78 -6.47 7.62
N ARG A 61 1.18 -7.45 8.32
CA ARG A 61 1.37 -7.68 9.77
C ARG A 61 1.13 -6.43 10.61
N LEU A 62 0.08 -5.68 10.27
CA LEU A 62 -0.34 -4.48 11.01
C LEU A 62 -1.43 -4.78 12.05
N LEU A 63 -1.93 -6.01 12.11
CA LEU A 63 -2.90 -6.42 13.11
C LEU A 63 -2.24 -6.64 14.47
N SER A 64 -2.87 -6.15 15.53
CA SER A 64 -2.35 -6.31 16.90
C SER A 64 -2.45 -7.77 17.37
N SER A 65 -1.32 -8.40 17.69
CA SER A 65 -1.26 -9.76 18.23
C SER A 65 -2.00 -9.95 19.56
N ARG A 66 -2.31 -8.87 20.27
CA ARG A 66 -3.11 -8.92 21.51
C ARG A 66 -4.56 -9.29 21.25
N ASN A 67 -5.12 -8.79 20.13
CA ASN A 67 -6.55 -8.87 19.82
C ASN A 67 -6.84 -9.60 18.51
N SER A 68 -5.82 -10.09 17.79
CA SER A 68 -5.99 -10.83 16.55
C SER A 68 -5.09 -12.07 16.48
N ARG A 69 -5.54 -13.06 15.72
CA ARG A 69 -4.78 -14.24 15.33
C ARG A 69 -4.80 -14.37 13.83
N THR A 70 -3.64 -14.62 13.23
CA THR A 70 -3.49 -14.88 11.81
C THR A 70 -2.95 -16.29 11.64
N GLU A 71 -3.65 -17.11 10.85
CA GLU A 71 -3.32 -18.51 10.53
C GLU A 71 -3.12 -18.64 9.01
N GLY A 72 -2.41 -19.68 8.59
CA GLY A 72 -2.04 -19.91 7.20
C GLY A 72 -0.65 -19.40 6.89
N SER A 73 -0.36 -19.13 5.62
CA SER A 73 0.94 -18.60 5.21
C SER A 73 0.81 -17.39 4.27
N VAL A 74 1.76 -16.47 4.38
CA VAL A 74 1.94 -15.33 3.50
C VAL A 74 3.41 -15.23 3.16
N SER A 75 3.75 -15.28 1.87
CA SER A 75 5.12 -15.14 1.42
C SER A 75 5.27 -14.04 0.39
N LEU A 76 6.36 -13.27 0.50
CA LEU A 76 6.77 -12.23 -0.44
C LEU A 76 8.10 -12.65 -1.09
N GLY A 77 8.08 -12.93 -2.39
CA GLY A 77 9.26 -13.43 -3.11
C GLY A 77 9.86 -14.68 -2.47
N GLY A 78 9.01 -15.61 -2.00
CA GLY A 78 9.41 -16.85 -1.34
C GLY A 78 9.77 -16.72 0.15
N ARG A 79 9.82 -15.50 0.73
CA ARG A 79 10.06 -15.29 2.18
C ARG A 79 8.75 -15.27 2.94
N SER A 80 8.63 -16.11 3.98
CA SER A 80 7.45 -16.15 4.85
C SER A 80 7.36 -14.88 5.70
N LEU A 81 6.40 -14.00 5.42
CA LEU A 81 6.21 -12.74 6.16
C LEU A 81 5.74 -12.97 7.59
N LEU A 82 4.89 -13.99 7.83
CA LEU A 82 4.32 -14.23 9.16
C LEU A 82 5.36 -14.71 10.16
N ALA A 83 6.45 -15.34 9.69
CA ALA A 83 7.51 -15.89 10.54
C ALA A 83 8.68 -14.92 10.78
N LEU A 84 8.75 -13.78 10.07
CA LEU A 84 9.87 -12.86 10.20
C LEU A 84 9.90 -12.16 11.56
N PRO A 85 11.09 -11.87 12.10
CA PRO A 85 11.24 -10.92 13.20
C PRO A 85 10.68 -9.54 12.83
N GLU A 86 10.16 -8.79 13.81
CA GLU A 86 9.56 -7.47 13.54
C GLU A 86 10.56 -6.47 12.95
N GLU A 87 11.82 -6.56 13.32
CA GLU A 87 12.86 -5.70 12.76
C GLU A 87 13.05 -5.91 11.25
N GLU A 88 13.01 -7.17 10.80
CA GLU A 88 13.06 -7.49 9.36
C GLU A 88 11.79 -7.03 8.65
N MET A 89 10.63 -7.21 9.29
CA MET A 89 9.37 -6.75 8.72
C MET A 89 9.33 -5.23 8.55
N ARG A 90 9.94 -4.45 9.47
CA ARG A 90 10.08 -2.99 9.33
C ARG A 90 10.90 -2.61 8.09
N ARG A 91 11.96 -3.37 7.79
CA ARG A 91 12.78 -3.12 6.58
C ARG A 91 12.03 -3.43 5.29
N ILE A 92 11.12 -4.39 5.32
CA ILE A 92 10.31 -4.80 4.17
C ILE A 92 9.17 -3.79 3.92
N ARG A 93 8.52 -3.31 4.98
CA ARG A 93 7.45 -2.30 4.87
C ARG A 93 8.00 -1.00 4.28
N GLY A 94 7.37 -0.50 3.24
CA GLY A 94 7.79 0.67 2.46
C GLY A 94 8.82 0.36 1.38
N ALA A 95 9.75 -0.58 1.61
CA ALA A 95 10.81 -0.91 0.65
C ALA A 95 10.42 -2.00 -0.35
N GLU A 96 9.81 -3.09 0.11
CA GLU A 96 9.43 -4.22 -0.76
C GLU A 96 7.91 -4.38 -0.86
N VAL A 97 7.18 -4.06 0.18
CA VAL A 97 5.71 -4.00 0.20
C VAL A 97 5.26 -2.66 0.75
N ALA A 98 4.39 -1.98 0.02
CA ALA A 98 3.79 -0.72 0.45
C ALA A 98 2.27 -0.81 0.43
N MET A 99 1.62 0.10 1.16
CA MET A 99 0.17 0.16 1.25
C MET A 99 -0.34 1.58 1.09
N ILE A 100 -1.36 1.73 0.26
CA ILE A 100 -2.21 2.92 0.18
C ILE A 100 -3.44 2.61 1.04
N PHE A 101 -3.65 3.40 2.09
CA PHE A 101 -4.77 3.23 3.00
C PHE A 101 -6.02 3.94 2.48
N GLN A 102 -7.18 3.50 2.93
CA GLN A 102 -8.49 4.01 2.54
C GLN A 102 -8.64 5.52 2.83
N GLU A 103 -8.11 6.00 3.97
CA GLU A 103 -8.26 7.40 4.39
C GLU A 103 -6.91 8.14 4.42
N PRO A 104 -6.67 9.08 3.46
CA PRO A 104 -5.44 9.89 3.45
C PRO A 104 -5.26 10.75 4.71
N MET A 105 -6.36 11.17 5.34
CA MET A 105 -6.32 12.03 6.52
C MET A 105 -5.75 11.34 7.75
N THR A 106 -5.95 10.03 7.87
CA THR A 106 -5.42 9.24 8.99
C THR A 106 -4.02 8.70 8.70
N SER A 107 -3.63 8.63 7.43
CA SER A 107 -2.36 8.07 6.97
C SER A 107 -1.23 9.11 6.92
N LEU A 108 -1.57 10.38 6.69
CA LEU A 108 -0.62 11.49 6.71
C LEU A 108 -0.59 12.12 8.10
N ASN A 109 0.60 12.24 8.69
CA ASN A 109 0.75 12.87 10.00
C ASN A 109 0.54 14.40 9.87
N PRO A 110 -0.48 14.98 10.53
CA PRO A 110 -0.78 16.41 10.40
C PRO A 110 0.28 17.35 11.00
N ALA A 111 1.16 16.84 11.84
CA ALA A 111 2.21 17.62 12.48
C ALA A 111 3.45 17.82 11.61
N PHE A 112 3.58 17.09 10.50
CA PHE A 112 4.72 17.19 9.58
C PHE A 112 4.28 17.65 8.19
N THR A 113 5.18 18.36 7.49
CA THR A 113 4.93 18.74 6.10
C THR A 113 4.90 17.51 5.19
N ILE A 114 4.22 17.61 4.07
CA ILE A 114 4.12 16.51 3.08
C ILE A 114 5.50 16.10 2.59
N GLY A 115 6.33 17.09 2.24
CA GLY A 115 7.67 16.80 1.74
C GLY A 115 8.57 16.15 2.79
N HIS A 116 8.44 16.54 4.07
CA HIS A 116 9.18 15.90 5.15
C HIS A 116 8.84 14.41 5.27
N GLN A 117 7.55 14.05 5.25
CA GLN A 117 7.09 12.67 5.37
C GLN A 117 7.59 11.80 4.21
N ILE A 118 7.61 12.34 2.97
CA ILE A 118 8.15 11.62 1.81
C ILE A 118 9.69 11.51 1.90
N ALA A 119 10.38 12.59 2.29
CA ALA A 119 11.83 12.59 2.43
C ALA A 119 12.33 11.63 3.50
N GLU A 120 11.58 11.48 4.60
CA GLU A 120 11.88 10.54 5.68
C GLU A 120 11.99 9.09 5.19
N VAL A 121 11.15 8.69 4.21
CA VAL A 121 11.22 7.36 3.60
C VAL A 121 12.60 7.12 2.97
N PHE A 122 13.12 8.07 2.22
CA PHE A 122 14.46 7.97 1.60
C PHE A 122 15.58 8.00 2.62
N ILE A 123 15.48 8.84 3.64
CA ILE A 123 16.48 8.93 4.72
C ILE A 123 16.52 7.61 5.48
N HIS A 124 15.37 7.08 5.87
CA HIS A 124 15.29 5.87 6.70
C HIS A 124 15.73 4.61 5.96
N HIS A 125 15.29 4.42 4.73
CA HIS A 125 15.53 3.18 3.98
C HIS A 125 16.80 3.20 3.12
N GLN A 126 17.20 4.37 2.61
CA GLN A 126 18.36 4.50 1.72
C GLN A 126 19.54 5.25 2.34
N GLY A 127 19.37 5.78 3.56
CA GLY A 127 20.43 6.53 4.23
C GLY A 127 20.81 7.84 3.54
N LEU A 128 19.90 8.42 2.73
CA LEU A 128 20.19 9.64 1.99
C LEU A 128 20.35 10.85 2.92
N SER A 129 21.21 11.80 2.49
CA SER A 129 21.29 13.10 3.16
C SER A 129 19.95 13.85 3.06
N LYS A 130 19.67 14.74 4.01
CA LYS A 130 18.44 15.59 4.00
C LYS A 130 18.28 16.34 2.68
N ARG A 131 19.36 16.86 2.11
CA ARG A 131 19.36 17.59 0.84
C ARG A 131 18.95 16.70 -0.33
N GLU A 132 19.51 15.50 -0.40
CA GLU A 132 19.19 14.55 -1.46
C GLU A 132 17.78 14.00 -1.32
N ALA A 133 17.35 13.64 -0.10
CA ALA A 133 16.00 13.19 0.17
C ALA A 133 14.95 14.28 -0.17
N LYS A 134 15.22 15.56 0.13
CA LYS A 134 14.35 16.68 -0.29
C LYS A 134 14.24 16.75 -1.81
N ARG A 135 15.35 16.63 -2.53
CA ARG A 135 15.36 16.63 -4.01
C ARG A 135 14.51 15.49 -4.59
N GLN A 136 14.66 14.28 -4.05
CA GLN A 136 13.90 13.12 -4.49
C GLN A 136 12.41 13.23 -4.15
N ALA A 137 12.08 13.74 -2.98
CA ALA A 137 10.70 13.96 -2.56
C ALA A 137 9.99 14.99 -3.48
N ILE A 138 10.66 16.08 -3.85
CA ILE A 138 10.11 17.07 -4.80
C ILE A 138 9.88 16.42 -6.18
N ALA A 139 10.86 15.70 -6.71
CA ALA A 139 10.73 15.01 -8.00
C ALA A 139 9.56 13.98 -7.97
N LEU A 140 9.36 13.33 -6.84
CA LEU A 140 8.26 12.37 -6.68
C LEU A 140 6.90 13.07 -6.61
N LEU A 141 6.80 14.23 -5.94
CA LEU A 141 5.59 15.07 -5.95
C LEU A 141 5.25 15.57 -7.36
N GLU A 142 6.26 15.94 -8.15
CA GLU A 142 6.08 16.30 -9.57
C GLU A 142 5.55 15.10 -10.36
N LYS A 143 6.15 13.92 -10.15
CA LYS A 143 5.75 12.68 -10.84
C LYS A 143 4.29 12.30 -10.57
N VAL A 144 3.79 12.53 -9.35
CA VAL A 144 2.37 12.32 -9.03
C VAL A 144 1.50 13.54 -9.38
N ARG A 145 2.02 14.46 -10.19
CA ARG A 145 1.30 15.63 -10.72
C ARG A 145 0.78 16.57 -9.63
N ILE A 146 1.55 16.79 -8.56
CA ILE A 146 1.29 17.87 -7.61
C ILE A 146 1.82 19.19 -8.24
N PRO A 147 0.96 20.19 -8.46
CA PRO A 147 1.40 21.45 -9.04
C PRO A 147 2.30 22.20 -8.06
N HIS A 148 3.32 22.91 -8.57
CA HIS A 148 4.28 23.68 -7.75
C HIS A 148 4.93 22.85 -6.62
N ALA A 149 5.36 21.62 -6.92
CA ALA A 149 5.85 20.63 -5.96
C ALA A 149 6.91 21.18 -5.00
N ALA A 150 7.84 22.00 -5.48
CA ALA A 150 8.90 22.58 -4.65
C ALA A 150 8.36 23.51 -3.52
N GLN A 151 7.31 24.27 -3.82
CA GLN A 151 6.64 25.14 -2.81
C GLN A 151 5.81 24.29 -1.86
N ARG A 152 5.05 23.33 -2.41
CA ARG A 152 4.16 22.45 -1.63
C ARG A 152 4.88 21.42 -0.78
N TYR A 153 6.19 21.23 -0.98
CA TYR A 153 7.02 20.40 -0.13
C TYR A 153 6.93 20.81 1.35
N ASP A 154 6.90 22.12 1.60
CA ASP A 154 6.88 22.68 2.97
C ASP A 154 5.45 22.92 3.50
N GLU A 155 4.40 22.52 2.75
CA GLU A 155 3.01 22.58 3.19
C GLU A 155 2.58 21.35 4.00
N TYR A 156 1.59 21.53 4.87
CA TYR A 156 1.02 20.50 5.72
C TYR A 156 -0.17 19.80 5.06
N PRO A 157 -0.55 18.58 5.50
CA PRO A 157 -1.68 17.83 4.92
C PRO A 157 -3.00 18.61 4.85
N HIS A 158 -3.30 19.47 5.84
CA HIS A 158 -4.52 20.26 5.86
C HIS A 158 -4.58 21.35 4.78
N GLN A 159 -3.44 21.73 4.20
CA GLN A 159 -3.34 22.71 3.11
C GLN A 159 -3.54 22.08 1.71
N PHE A 160 -3.57 20.75 1.65
CA PHE A 160 -3.79 19.99 0.42
C PHE A 160 -5.28 19.69 0.23
N SER A 161 -5.76 19.68 -1.04
CA SER A 161 -7.07 19.12 -1.38
C SER A 161 -7.10 17.59 -1.17
N GLY A 162 -8.29 16.98 -1.15
CA GLY A 162 -8.44 15.53 -1.02
C GLY A 162 -7.63 14.75 -2.06
N GLY A 163 -7.78 15.11 -3.33
CA GLY A 163 -7.01 14.48 -4.42
C GLY A 163 -5.50 14.72 -4.32
N MET A 164 -5.05 15.87 -3.83
CA MET A 164 -3.63 16.12 -3.61
C MET A 164 -3.07 15.29 -2.45
N ARG A 165 -3.81 15.12 -1.36
CA ARG A 165 -3.43 14.22 -0.26
C ARG A 165 -3.31 12.78 -0.73
N GLN A 166 -4.27 12.33 -1.55
CA GLN A 166 -4.22 11.00 -2.14
C GLN A 166 -2.98 10.80 -3.00
N ARG A 167 -2.66 11.77 -3.89
CA ARG A 167 -1.44 11.74 -4.71
C ARG A 167 -0.17 11.71 -3.87
N ALA A 168 -0.11 12.50 -2.78
CA ALA A 168 1.02 12.52 -1.86
C ALA A 168 1.20 11.17 -1.14
N MET A 169 0.10 10.53 -0.73
CA MET A 169 0.13 9.19 -0.13
C MET A 169 0.60 8.13 -1.13
N ILE A 170 0.16 8.20 -2.39
CA ILE A 170 0.64 7.33 -3.48
C ILE A 170 2.14 7.56 -3.71
N ALA A 171 2.59 8.82 -3.74
CA ALA A 171 4.00 9.16 -3.86
C ALA A 171 4.82 8.50 -2.74
N MET A 172 4.38 8.63 -1.50
CA MET A 172 5.05 8.03 -0.35
C MET A 172 5.08 6.50 -0.44
N ALA A 173 3.98 5.85 -0.81
CA ALA A 173 3.91 4.40 -0.96
C ALA A 173 4.84 3.86 -2.07
N LEU A 174 5.01 4.62 -3.16
CA LEU A 174 5.82 4.20 -4.31
C LEU A 174 7.24 4.78 -4.30
N ALA A 175 7.64 5.50 -3.26
CA ALA A 175 8.94 6.18 -3.16
C ALA A 175 10.13 5.24 -3.39
N LEU A 176 10.06 4.01 -2.89
CA LEU A 176 11.14 3.01 -2.96
C LEU A 176 10.89 1.95 -4.04
N ARG A 177 9.90 2.13 -4.91
CA ARG A 177 9.55 1.19 -5.99
C ARG A 177 9.31 -0.23 -5.45
N PRO A 178 8.31 -0.42 -4.57
CA PRO A 178 8.05 -1.71 -3.94
C PRO A 178 7.70 -2.77 -4.98
N LYS A 179 7.98 -4.03 -4.65
CA LYS A 179 7.59 -5.20 -5.48
C LYS A 179 6.08 -5.43 -5.44
N LEU A 180 5.46 -5.11 -4.30
CA LEU A 180 4.02 -5.25 -4.04
C LEU A 180 3.45 -3.93 -3.52
N LEU A 181 2.39 -3.45 -4.17
CA LEU A 181 1.54 -2.36 -3.70
C LEU A 181 0.19 -2.94 -3.30
N ILE A 182 -0.24 -2.70 -2.07
CA ILE A 182 -1.60 -2.98 -1.62
C ILE A 182 -2.37 -1.67 -1.63
N ALA A 183 -3.39 -1.56 -2.48
CA ALA A 183 -4.23 -0.38 -2.60
C ALA A 183 -5.61 -0.66 -1.97
N ASP A 184 -5.81 -0.22 -0.74
CA ASP A 184 -7.06 -0.45 0.01
C ASP A 184 -8.01 0.73 -0.20
N GLU A 185 -8.98 0.55 -1.09
CA GLU A 185 -9.97 1.53 -1.49
C GLU A 185 -9.36 2.90 -1.83
N PRO A 186 -8.36 2.97 -2.74
CA PRO A 186 -7.53 4.16 -2.93
C PRO A 186 -8.27 5.37 -3.51
N THR A 187 -9.51 5.20 -3.94
CA THR A 187 -10.33 6.26 -4.57
C THR A 187 -11.61 6.58 -3.80
N THR A 188 -11.82 5.94 -2.66
CA THR A 188 -13.00 6.20 -1.81
C THR A 188 -13.03 7.67 -1.37
N ALA A 189 -14.22 8.29 -1.39
CA ALA A 189 -14.46 9.70 -1.08
C ALA A 189 -13.85 10.73 -2.07
N LEU A 190 -13.46 10.30 -3.27
CA LEU A 190 -13.06 11.18 -4.36
C LEU A 190 -14.18 11.30 -5.39
N ASP A 191 -14.24 12.46 -6.07
CA ASP A 191 -15.12 12.60 -7.23
C ASP A 191 -14.64 11.72 -8.41
N VAL A 192 -15.56 11.37 -9.32
CA VAL A 192 -15.32 10.42 -10.42
C VAL A 192 -14.13 10.84 -11.29
N THR A 193 -13.97 12.15 -11.53
CA THR A 193 -12.88 12.68 -12.37
C THR A 193 -11.52 12.47 -11.70
N ILE A 194 -11.42 12.74 -10.40
CA ILE A 194 -10.19 12.52 -9.63
C ILE A 194 -9.92 11.02 -9.47
N GLN A 195 -10.97 10.21 -9.30
CA GLN A 195 -10.85 8.76 -9.23
C GLN A 195 -10.14 8.18 -10.46
N GLY A 196 -10.61 8.49 -11.68
CA GLY A 196 -9.95 8.04 -12.92
C GLY A 196 -8.49 8.48 -12.98
N GLN A 197 -8.18 9.74 -12.63
CA GLN A 197 -6.81 10.23 -12.61
C GLN A 197 -5.90 9.49 -11.60
N ILE A 198 -6.42 9.05 -10.47
CA ILE A 198 -5.69 8.28 -9.48
C ILE A 198 -5.42 6.85 -9.98
N LEU A 199 -6.40 6.22 -10.61
CA LEU A 199 -6.25 4.88 -11.20
C LEU A 199 -5.20 4.89 -12.31
N ASP A 200 -5.27 5.85 -13.23
CA ASP A 200 -4.26 6.03 -14.30
C ASP A 200 -2.86 6.26 -13.73
N LEU A 201 -2.74 7.03 -12.65
CA LEU A 201 -1.48 7.24 -11.97
C LEU A 201 -0.91 5.93 -11.42
N ILE A 202 -1.73 5.13 -10.72
CA ILE A 202 -1.31 3.83 -10.17
C ILE A 202 -0.88 2.89 -11.31
N LYS A 203 -1.65 2.78 -12.39
CA LYS A 203 -1.32 1.98 -13.58
C LYS A 203 0.00 2.39 -14.22
N THR A 204 0.21 3.69 -14.40
CA THR A 204 1.45 4.24 -14.97
C THR A 204 2.66 3.85 -14.13
N LEU A 205 2.58 4.07 -12.82
CA LEU A 205 3.68 3.80 -11.88
C LEU A 205 3.91 2.29 -11.70
N GLN A 206 2.86 1.47 -11.78
CA GLN A 206 2.93 0.01 -11.81
C GLN A 206 3.74 -0.48 -13.02
N ALA A 207 3.38 0.00 -14.22
CA ALA A 207 4.03 -0.41 -15.46
C ALA A 207 5.51 -0.02 -15.47
N GLU A 208 5.86 1.18 -15.00
CA GLU A 208 7.25 1.65 -14.95
C GLU A 208 8.15 0.82 -14.04
N ASN A 209 7.61 0.29 -12.95
CA ASN A 209 8.38 -0.42 -11.91
C ASN A 209 8.14 -1.93 -11.91
N ASN A 210 7.26 -2.45 -12.77
CA ASN A 210 6.81 -3.84 -12.76
C ASN A 210 6.27 -4.29 -11.39
N THR A 211 5.61 -3.36 -10.67
CA THR A 211 5.06 -3.58 -9.34
C THR A 211 3.82 -4.46 -9.43
N ALA A 212 3.71 -5.48 -8.59
CA ALA A 212 2.47 -6.23 -8.41
C ALA A 212 1.47 -5.39 -7.60
N VAL A 213 0.19 -5.37 -7.98
CA VAL A 213 -0.83 -4.58 -7.28
C VAL A 213 -1.95 -5.47 -6.75
N LEU A 214 -2.13 -5.48 -5.44
CA LEU A 214 -3.32 -6.02 -4.79
C LEU A 214 -4.31 -4.87 -4.57
N PHE A 215 -5.34 -4.83 -5.41
CA PHE A 215 -6.33 -3.76 -5.41
C PHE A 215 -7.58 -4.17 -4.64
N ILE A 216 -7.96 -3.42 -3.63
CA ILE A 216 -9.15 -3.69 -2.81
C ILE A 216 -10.17 -2.61 -3.09
N THR A 217 -11.39 -3.01 -3.43
CA THR A 217 -12.51 -2.09 -3.68
C THR A 217 -13.85 -2.75 -3.36
N HIS A 218 -14.88 -1.93 -3.15
CA HIS A 218 -16.27 -2.37 -3.13
C HIS A 218 -16.99 -2.00 -4.45
N ASP A 219 -16.33 -1.29 -5.36
CA ASP A 219 -16.88 -0.84 -6.64
C ASP A 219 -16.36 -1.72 -7.78
N MET A 220 -17.28 -2.45 -8.42
CA MET A 220 -16.97 -3.29 -9.60
C MET A 220 -16.63 -2.46 -10.84
N GLY A 221 -17.12 -1.22 -10.94
CA GLY A 221 -16.81 -0.32 -12.06
C GLY A 221 -15.32 0.00 -12.13
N VAL A 222 -14.69 0.17 -10.97
CA VAL A 222 -13.24 0.44 -10.86
C VAL A 222 -12.36 -0.73 -11.33
N VAL A 223 -12.87 -1.96 -11.24
CA VAL A 223 -12.13 -3.17 -11.68
C VAL A 223 -12.18 -3.35 -13.19
N ALA A 224 -13.19 -2.79 -13.85
CA ALA A 224 -13.38 -2.90 -15.29
C ALA A 224 -12.51 -1.90 -16.11
N GLU A 225 -11.98 -0.86 -15.46
CA GLU A 225 -11.06 0.13 -16.04
C GLU A 225 -9.60 -0.32 -15.92
#